data_dae1fb395bf6e185c5e2ca99c372bc31
#
_entry.id   dae1fb395bf6e185c5e2ca99c372bc31
#
_cell.length_a   1.000
_cell.length_b   1.000
_cell.length_c   1.000
_cell.angle_alpha   90.00
_cell.angle_beta   90.00
_cell.angle_gamma   90.00
#
_symmetry.space_group_name_H-M   'P 1'
#
loop_
_entity.id
_entity.type
_entity.pdbx_description
1 polymer ?
#
loop_
_entity_poly.entity_id
_entity_poly.type
_entity_poly.pdbx_seq_one_letter_code
_entity_poly.pdbx_strand_id
1 'polypeptide(L)'
;MKRIKVLLSALIIAFSASAAVKDSFAIGDLTFTVLTEEENSGTVSVKATTKEIAGRVIIPESVTNNGIVYTVTQVADQAFWGCSAMTSVKIPESITYVGSLGFKECTSLDSLVFPNDDMKFSYWYVCQGCKNLRYVRLPEHLTGLSYFMFAECDNLESIRIPESCVSFPDYAFFRCYKLKEVNIPYGVPSIGQAAFYECYELEHLYIPPTVKSIGKQAFTRCKKLRTLDLPNSVTKFGWYTFEECVFKHLTLPSHMKDLKDGGCLEMCSNISEVTIPAEVEDFPYGLGTLTGLKAIYIMGDFIPTGLKNFSRKNYVTIYVKQSVFEEKYSFGTWEGYRVAYKIPVTVTHRYQTLCRDFDMDFSDETITKGCKVYLASGINESHTNVTVSPITYVPSRERANEEGYTGMESYNGVIIEGNPYTTYYYKIGERDYSMGDEQIKLSDDQVNLLVGADQEKWVTTEMEDDFGDTYLTYGMYNDWFRRYVSDGYINYNKAYLRIPERVASKAKELGFEGWEDTGTATSVGNIGTIPAFHQFYDLNGRAVQQPSKGIYISNGRKFSF
;
A
#
# COMPACT_ATOMS: atom_id res chain seq x y z
N MET A 1 14.57 27.59 -63.85
CA MET A 1 15.74 26.98 -63.24
C MET A 1 16.66 27.98 -62.50
N LYS A 2 16.15 29.09 -61.93
CA LYS A 2 16.94 30.04 -61.14
C LYS A 2 16.46 30.28 -59.69
N ARG A 3 15.38 29.53 -59.25
CA ARG A 3 14.85 29.64 -57.85
C ARG A 3 15.19 28.44 -56.93
N ILE A 4 15.92 27.43 -57.42
CA ILE A 4 16.29 26.23 -56.64
C ILE A 4 17.74 26.37 -56.06
N LYS A 5 18.55 27.30 -56.56
CA LYS A 5 19.93 27.49 -56.07
C LYS A 5 20.09 28.36 -54.81
N VAL A 6 19.04 29.10 -54.39
CA VAL A 6 19.11 29.95 -53.19
C VAL A 6 18.64 29.24 -51.95
N LEU A 7 17.86 28.13 -52.09
CA LEU A 7 17.41 27.33 -50.94
C LEU A 7 18.42 26.25 -50.51
N LEU A 8 19.40 25.93 -51.35
CA LEU A 8 20.46 24.95 -50.99
C LEU A 8 21.65 25.60 -50.26
N SER A 9 21.85 26.92 -50.38
CA SER A 9 22.90 27.62 -49.66
C SER A 9 22.55 28.01 -48.22
N ALA A 10 21.23 28.08 -47.88
CA ALA A 10 20.76 28.33 -46.51
C ALA A 10 20.65 27.04 -45.65
N LEU A 11 20.67 25.86 -46.28
CA LEU A 11 20.59 24.58 -45.61
C LEU A 11 21.95 23.96 -45.27
N ILE A 12 23.03 24.51 -45.84
CA ILE A 12 24.41 23.99 -45.61
C ILE A 12 25.13 24.75 -44.49
N ILE A 13 24.59 25.88 -44.03
CA ILE A 13 25.16 26.64 -42.91
C ILE A 13 24.65 26.10 -41.53
N ALA A 14 23.63 25.26 -41.50
CA ALA A 14 23.11 24.67 -40.28
C ALA A 14 23.73 23.31 -39.88
N PHE A 15 24.71 22.78 -40.65
CA PHE A 15 25.27 21.45 -40.40
C PHE A 15 26.81 21.43 -40.18
N SER A 16 27.41 22.54 -39.89
CA SER A 16 28.82 22.60 -39.45
C SER A 16 28.97 23.15 -38.03
N ALA A 17 28.05 22.81 -37.11
CA ALA A 17 28.43 22.81 -35.72
C ALA A 17 29.30 21.55 -35.52
N SER A 18 30.62 21.72 -35.75
CA SER A 18 31.62 20.79 -35.22
C SER A 18 31.27 20.60 -33.73
N ALA A 19 31.37 19.38 -33.21
CA ALA A 19 31.40 19.16 -31.79
C ALA A 19 32.66 19.87 -31.24
N ALA A 20 32.56 21.19 -31.02
CA ALA A 20 33.58 21.94 -30.33
C ALA A 20 33.76 21.32 -28.96
N VAL A 21 34.98 21.02 -28.58
CA VAL A 21 35.32 20.63 -27.21
C VAL A 21 34.71 21.73 -26.33
N LYS A 22 33.70 21.36 -25.52
CA LYS A 22 33.03 22.32 -24.66
C LYS A 22 34.04 22.84 -23.66
N ASP A 23 34.29 24.15 -23.66
CA ASP A 23 35.22 24.77 -22.73
C ASP A 23 34.75 24.53 -21.30
N SER A 24 35.69 24.20 -20.42
CA SER A 24 35.41 23.94 -19.01
C SER A 24 36.37 24.75 -18.15
N PHE A 25 35.86 25.26 -17.04
CA PHE A 25 36.67 26.01 -16.07
C PHE A 25 36.25 25.60 -14.64
N ALA A 26 37.15 25.78 -13.68
CA ALA A 26 36.91 25.43 -12.29
C ALA A 26 36.81 26.68 -11.42
N ILE A 27 35.89 26.68 -10.46
CA ILE A 27 35.80 27.68 -9.39
C ILE A 27 35.63 26.90 -8.08
N GLY A 28 36.62 26.95 -7.21
CA GLY A 28 36.67 26.14 -6.00
C GLY A 28 36.61 24.64 -6.33
N ASP A 29 35.76 23.94 -5.64
CA ASP A 29 35.58 22.48 -5.79
C ASP A 29 34.61 22.08 -6.93
N LEU A 30 34.15 23.04 -7.73
CA LEU A 30 33.20 22.82 -8.81
C LEU A 30 33.83 23.14 -10.17
N THR A 31 33.58 22.29 -11.15
CA THR A 31 33.93 22.46 -12.56
C THR A 31 32.67 22.75 -13.36
N PHE A 32 32.72 23.77 -14.19
CA PHE A 32 31.64 24.22 -15.05
C PHE A 32 31.99 23.95 -16.51
N THR A 33 31.08 23.38 -17.28
CA THR A 33 31.26 23.14 -18.72
C THR A 33 30.25 23.98 -19.48
N VAL A 34 30.72 24.78 -20.43
CA VAL A 34 29.89 25.67 -21.25
C VAL A 34 28.92 24.88 -22.12
N LEU A 35 27.66 25.19 -22.02
CA LEU A 35 26.59 24.61 -22.83
C LEU A 35 26.19 25.54 -23.98
N THR A 36 26.00 26.83 -23.67
CA THR A 36 25.73 27.89 -24.63
C THR A 36 26.57 29.12 -24.28
N GLU A 37 26.97 29.89 -25.26
CA GLU A 37 27.68 31.14 -25.07
C GLU A 37 27.23 32.17 -26.11
N GLU A 38 26.98 33.37 -25.61
CA GLU A 38 26.66 34.57 -26.35
C GLU A 38 27.62 35.66 -25.93
N GLU A 39 27.56 36.86 -26.53
CA GLU A 39 28.55 37.93 -26.34
C GLU A 39 28.86 38.25 -24.86
N ASN A 40 27.86 38.27 -23.97
CA ASN A 40 28.03 38.60 -22.54
C ASN A 40 27.36 37.62 -21.59
N SER A 41 26.76 36.55 -22.10
CA SER A 41 26.02 35.58 -21.30
C SER A 41 26.11 34.17 -21.85
N GLY A 42 25.78 33.19 -21.03
CA GLY A 42 25.75 31.80 -21.46
C GLY A 42 25.11 30.89 -20.42
N THR A 43 25.14 29.59 -20.69
CA THR A 43 24.71 28.57 -19.73
C THR A 43 25.80 27.52 -19.54
N VAL A 44 25.86 26.95 -18.35
CA VAL A 44 26.84 25.90 -18.00
C VAL A 44 26.18 24.74 -17.29
N SER A 45 26.80 23.58 -17.42
CA SER A 45 26.57 22.45 -16.51
C SER A 45 27.62 22.44 -15.40
N VAL A 46 27.30 21.86 -14.24
CA VAL A 46 28.18 21.78 -13.08
C VAL A 46 28.47 20.33 -12.71
N LYS A 47 29.72 20.08 -12.24
CA LYS A 47 30.13 18.83 -11.60
C LYS A 47 31.18 19.12 -10.51
N ALA A 48 31.38 18.17 -9.59
CA ALA A 48 32.50 18.19 -8.66
C ALA A 48 33.83 18.10 -9.41
N THR A 49 34.84 18.85 -8.98
CA THR A 49 36.19 18.79 -9.56
C THR A 49 36.86 17.48 -9.18
N THR A 50 36.64 17.01 -7.94
CA THR A 50 37.14 15.73 -7.43
C THR A 50 36.05 15.03 -6.64
N LYS A 51 36.23 13.73 -6.38
CA LYS A 51 35.27 12.94 -5.53
C LYS A 51 35.45 13.22 -4.03
N GLU A 52 36.52 13.86 -3.64
CA GLU A 52 36.86 14.20 -2.25
C GLU A 52 36.08 15.42 -1.74
N ILE A 53 35.24 16.05 -2.58
CA ILE A 53 34.38 17.15 -2.14
C ILE A 53 33.55 16.70 -0.93
N ALA A 54 33.59 17.49 0.16
CA ALA A 54 33.07 17.08 1.45
C ALA A 54 32.12 18.13 2.07
N GLY A 55 31.31 17.69 3.03
CA GLY A 55 30.42 18.58 3.77
C GLY A 55 29.28 19.13 2.92
N ARG A 56 28.96 20.40 3.14
CA ARG A 56 27.90 21.10 2.42
C ARG A 56 28.41 21.71 1.11
N VAL A 57 27.87 21.29 -0.01
CA VAL A 57 28.12 21.83 -1.34
C VAL A 57 27.02 22.85 -1.68
N ILE A 58 27.40 24.00 -2.24
CA ILE A 58 26.47 25.01 -2.74
C ILE A 58 26.74 25.18 -4.24
N ILE A 59 25.77 24.80 -5.06
CA ILE A 59 25.78 25.08 -6.49
C ILE A 59 25.32 26.53 -6.67
N PRO A 60 26.17 27.43 -7.25
CA PRO A 60 25.76 28.81 -7.48
C PRO A 60 24.74 28.91 -8.61
N GLU A 61 23.86 29.91 -8.57
CA GLU A 61 22.90 30.18 -9.63
C GLU A 61 23.57 30.66 -10.91
N SER A 62 24.68 31.42 -10.78
CA SER A 62 25.48 31.89 -11.89
C SER A 62 26.99 31.95 -11.53
N VAL A 63 27.84 31.92 -12.53
CA VAL A 63 29.28 32.04 -12.40
C VAL A 63 29.83 32.96 -13.49
N THR A 64 30.92 33.65 -13.20
CA THR A 64 31.59 34.53 -14.19
C THR A 64 32.93 33.94 -14.58
N ASN A 65 33.20 33.84 -15.86
CA ASN A 65 34.49 33.43 -16.41
C ASN A 65 34.85 34.32 -17.61
N ASN A 66 36.04 34.88 -17.62
CA ASN A 66 36.54 35.76 -18.67
C ASN A 66 35.60 36.93 -19.05
N GLY A 67 34.86 37.47 -18.06
CA GLY A 67 33.93 38.56 -18.25
C GLY A 67 32.52 38.15 -18.72
N ILE A 68 32.30 36.89 -19.05
CA ILE A 68 31.00 36.33 -19.43
C ILE A 68 30.29 35.77 -18.20
N VAL A 69 29.02 36.08 -18.03
CA VAL A 69 28.18 35.54 -16.95
C VAL A 69 27.40 34.31 -17.44
N TYR A 70 27.66 33.19 -16.82
CA TYR A 70 26.99 31.93 -17.14
C TYR A 70 25.94 31.56 -16.07
N THR A 71 24.73 31.30 -16.48
CA THR A 71 23.71 30.69 -15.62
C THR A 71 23.97 29.18 -15.50
N VAL A 72 23.94 28.65 -14.29
CA VAL A 72 24.12 27.20 -14.05
C VAL A 72 22.76 26.52 -14.22
N THR A 73 22.58 25.79 -15.32
CA THR A 73 21.28 25.23 -15.72
C THR A 73 21.20 23.71 -15.62
N GLN A 74 22.33 23.02 -15.49
CA GLN A 74 22.34 21.56 -15.46
C GLN A 74 23.33 21.02 -14.42
N VAL A 75 22.95 19.97 -13.74
CA VAL A 75 23.86 19.03 -13.09
C VAL A 75 24.31 18.04 -14.18
N ALA A 76 25.61 18.00 -14.47
CA ALA A 76 26.17 17.17 -15.54
C ALA A 76 25.98 15.66 -15.28
N ASP A 77 26.16 14.83 -16.32
CA ASP A 77 26.29 13.39 -16.11
C ASP A 77 27.46 13.09 -15.18
N GLN A 78 27.25 12.17 -14.23
CA GLN A 78 28.25 11.77 -13.22
C GLN A 78 28.75 12.92 -12.35
N ALA A 79 28.02 14.03 -12.24
CA ALA A 79 28.47 15.28 -11.63
C ALA A 79 29.06 15.12 -10.23
N PHE A 80 28.37 14.40 -9.36
CA PHE A 80 28.78 14.14 -7.98
C PHE A 80 28.88 12.61 -7.71
N TRP A 81 29.05 11.81 -8.75
CA TRP A 81 29.15 10.36 -8.59
C TRP A 81 30.31 9.96 -7.67
N GLY A 82 29.98 9.27 -6.58
CA GLY A 82 30.95 8.79 -5.59
C GLY A 82 31.50 9.87 -4.67
N CYS A 83 30.90 11.07 -4.62
CA CYS A 83 31.24 12.11 -3.64
C CYS A 83 30.73 11.69 -2.25
N SER A 84 31.36 10.67 -1.68
CA SER A 84 30.90 9.99 -0.47
C SER A 84 31.00 10.83 0.81
N ALA A 85 31.81 11.88 0.82
CA ALA A 85 31.97 12.79 1.95
C ALA A 85 31.04 14.02 1.89
N MET A 86 30.27 14.21 0.80
CA MET A 86 29.28 15.26 0.66
C MET A 86 28.05 14.96 1.52
N THR A 87 27.74 15.82 2.50
CA THR A 87 26.63 15.62 3.44
C THR A 87 25.34 16.31 3.03
N SER A 88 25.43 17.42 2.30
CA SER A 88 24.28 18.14 1.75
C SER A 88 24.65 18.90 0.49
N VAL A 89 23.66 19.16 -0.37
CA VAL A 89 23.81 19.99 -1.57
C VAL A 89 22.68 20.99 -1.66
N LYS A 90 23.02 22.26 -1.91
CA LYS A 90 22.03 23.28 -2.27
C LYS A 90 22.00 23.41 -3.79
N ILE A 91 20.88 23.07 -4.39
CA ILE A 91 20.59 23.19 -5.83
C ILE A 91 19.84 24.50 -6.04
N PRO A 92 20.25 25.40 -6.96
CA PRO A 92 19.52 26.62 -7.27
C PRO A 92 18.33 26.35 -8.20
N GLU A 93 17.36 27.28 -8.22
CA GLU A 93 16.16 27.19 -9.08
C GLU A 93 16.49 27.26 -10.58
N SER A 94 17.65 27.81 -10.95
CA SER A 94 18.13 27.86 -12.34
C SER A 94 18.43 26.47 -12.94
N ILE A 95 18.60 25.44 -12.11
CA ILE A 95 18.82 24.07 -12.60
C ILE A 95 17.51 23.51 -13.15
N THR A 96 17.53 23.15 -14.43
CA THR A 96 16.38 22.54 -15.15
C THR A 96 16.61 21.08 -15.52
N TYR A 97 17.83 20.57 -15.35
CA TYR A 97 18.17 19.19 -15.71
C TYR A 97 19.23 18.59 -14.78
N VAL A 98 19.01 17.32 -14.42
CA VAL A 98 19.98 16.48 -13.69
C VAL A 98 20.36 15.28 -14.55
N GLY A 99 21.64 15.16 -14.83
CA GLY A 99 22.23 14.12 -15.67
C GLY A 99 22.25 12.72 -15.02
N SER A 100 22.59 11.71 -15.82
CA SER A 100 22.75 10.32 -15.36
C SER A 100 23.83 10.24 -14.28
N LEU A 101 23.59 9.42 -13.25
CA LEU A 101 24.51 9.23 -12.13
C LEU A 101 24.84 10.53 -11.39
N GLY A 102 23.99 11.58 -11.52
CA GLY A 102 24.29 12.92 -11.03
C GLY A 102 24.69 12.96 -9.55
N PHE A 103 24.03 12.18 -8.70
CA PHE A 103 24.30 12.03 -7.27
C PHE A 103 24.53 10.57 -6.85
N LYS A 104 24.82 9.68 -7.81
CA LYS A 104 25.02 8.27 -7.51
C LYS A 104 26.15 8.08 -6.49
N GLU A 105 25.90 7.20 -5.50
CA GLU A 105 26.88 6.84 -4.45
C GLU A 105 27.38 8.03 -3.60
N CYS A 106 26.59 9.09 -3.45
CA CYS A 106 26.79 10.12 -2.43
C CYS A 106 26.35 9.57 -1.07
N THR A 107 27.15 8.67 -0.51
CA THR A 107 26.75 7.82 0.63
C THR A 107 26.49 8.57 1.93
N SER A 108 27.03 9.78 2.12
CA SER A 108 26.79 10.63 3.30
C SER A 108 25.68 11.67 3.08
N LEU A 109 25.12 11.79 1.87
CA LEU A 109 24.08 12.76 1.56
C LEU A 109 22.81 12.46 2.35
N ASP A 110 22.40 13.41 3.22
CA ASP A 110 21.27 13.24 4.14
C ASP A 110 19.93 13.65 3.52
N SER A 111 19.95 14.73 2.74
CA SER A 111 18.75 15.28 2.13
C SER A 111 19.00 15.82 0.73
N LEU A 112 17.97 15.77 -0.13
CA LEU A 112 18.04 16.26 -1.50
C LEU A 112 16.73 16.97 -1.86
N VAL A 113 16.84 18.25 -2.18
CA VAL A 113 15.72 19.09 -2.59
C VAL A 113 15.95 19.57 -4.01
N PHE A 114 15.01 19.25 -4.89
CA PHE A 114 14.95 19.74 -6.26
C PHE A 114 13.99 20.94 -6.31
N PRO A 115 14.50 22.18 -6.32
CA PRO A 115 13.68 23.36 -6.08
C PRO A 115 12.81 23.77 -7.28
N ASN A 116 13.26 23.48 -8.50
CA ASN A 116 12.56 23.83 -9.73
C ASN A 116 11.53 22.74 -10.07
N ASP A 117 10.26 23.08 -10.09
CA ASP A 117 9.16 22.13 -10.30
C ASP A 117 9.07 21.60 -11.75
N ASP A 118 9.71 22.24 -12.71
CA ASP A 118 9.80 21.80 -14.12
C ASP A 118 11.10 21.03 -14.42
N MET A 119 11.89 20.70 -13.39
CA MET A 119 13.17 20.02 -13.55
C MET A 119 12.97 18.63 -14.17
N LYS A 120 13.88 18.27 -15.09
CA LYS A 120 13.92 16.96 -15.75
C LYS A 120 15.12 16.16 -15.27
N PHE A 121 14.93 14.84 -15.25
CA PHE A 121 15.98 13.90 -14.90
C PHE A 121 16.38 13.06 -16.11
N SER A 122 17.62 12.65 -16.14
CA SER A 122 18.08 11.57 -17.02
C SER A 122 17.41 10.25 -16.67
N TYR A 123 17.45 9.30 -17.59
CA TYR A 123 16.81 8.00 -17.46
C TYR A 123 17.45 7.05 -16.43
N TRP A 124 18.70 7.29 -15.95
CA TRP A 124 19.48 6.28 -15.24
C TRP A 124 20.16 6.77 -13.96
N TYR A 125 19.94 6.04 -12.84
CA TYR A 125 20.79 6.03 -11.64
C TYR A 125 20.99 7.37 -10.93
N VAL A 126 20.05 8.31 -11.00
CA VAL A 126 20.29 9.69 -10.53
C VAL A 126 20.77 9.75 -9.09
N CYS A 127 20.16 9.01 -8.16
CA CYS A 127 20.47 8.98 -6.73
C CYS A 127 20.78 7.57 -6.21
N GLN A 128 21.12 6.60 -7.09
CA GLN A 128 21.42 5.25 -6.63
C GLN A 128 22.55 5.24 -5.59
N GLY A 129 22.38 4.44 -4.53
CA GLY A 129 23.42 4.24 -3.52
C GLY A 129 23.65 5.41 -2.57
N CYS A 130 22.73 6.36 -2.50
CA CYS A 130 22.73 7.42 -1.50
C CYS A 130 22.27 6.85 -0.15
N LYS A 131 23.12 6.06 0.50
CA LYS A 131 22.74 5.20 1.65
C LYS A 131 22.22 5.97 2.86
N ASN A 132 22.68 7.22 3.07
CA ASN A 132 22.25 8.03 4.21
C ASN A 132 21.05 8.93 3.90
N LEU A 133 20.57 8.94 2.64
CA LEU A 133 19.49 9.81 2.19
C LEU A 133 18.19 9.47 2.93
N ARG A 134 17.61 10.47 3.64
CA ARG A 134 16.41 10.34 4.46
C ARG A 134 15.23 11.13 3.92
N TYR A 135 15.51 12.24 3.28
CA TYR A 135 14.52 13.16 2.77
C TYR A 135 14.79 13.55 1.33
N VAL A 136 13.74 13.46 0.50
CA VAL A 136 13.77 13.91 -0.89
C VAL A 136 12.53 14.74 -1.19
N ARG A 137 12.71 15.95 -1.75
CA ARG A 137 11.63 16.68 -2.42
C ARG A 137 11.83 16.59 -3.92
N LEU A 138 10.88 15.98 -4.61
CA LEU A 138 10.84 15.89 -6.08
C LEU A 138 10.16 17.12 -6.68
N PRO A 139 10.44 17.45 -7.96
CA PRO A 139 9.73 18.47 -8.73
C PRO A 139 8.23 18.13 -8.87
N GLU A 140 7.33 19.09 -8.67
CA GLU A 140 5.88 18.83 -8.71
C GLU A 140 5.37 18.45 -10.11
N HIS A 141 6.05 18.87 -11.19
CA HIS A 141 5.69 18.50 -12.57
C HIS A 141 6.53 17.36 -13.14
N LEU A 142 7.10 16.53 -12.27
CA LEU A 142 7.87 15.35 -12.68
C LEU A 142 6.98 14.34 -13.39
N THR A 143 7.28 14.02 -14.65
CA THR A 143 6.47 13.08 -15.47
C THR A 143 6.87 11.61 -15.32
N GLY A 144 8.01 11.31 -14.71
CA GLY A 144 8.46 9.94 -14.49
C GLY A 144 9.74 9.84 -13.67
N LEU A 145 9.87 8.76 -12.92
CA LEU A 145 11.10 8.41 -12.23
C LEU A 145 12.13 7.87 -13.21
N SER A 146 13.40 7.95 -12.86
CA SER A 146 14.50 7.31 -13.59
C SER A 146 14.65 5.84 -13.18
N TYR A 147 15.16 4.99 -14.07
CA TYR A 147 15.57 3.63 -13.71
C TYR A 147 16.63 3.67 -12.59
N PHE A 148 16.43 2.84 -11.55
CA PHE A 148 17.28 2.79 -10.35
C PHE A 148 17.41 4.13 -9.61
N MET A 149 16.44 5.04 -9.74
CA MET A 149 16.58 6.42 -9.23
C MET A 149 16.96 6.47 -7.75
N PHE A 150 16.31 5.69 -6.91
CA PHE A 150 16.55 5.61 -5.48
C PHE A 150 17.02 4.22 -5.02
N ALA A 151 17.50 3.38 -5.97
CA ALA A 151 17.99 2.05 -5.60
C ALA A 151 19.11 2.17 -4.55
N GLU A 152 19.08 1.31 -3.53
CA GLU A 152 20.08 1.27 -2.44
C GLU A 152 20.15 2.59 -1.62
N CYS A 153 19.05 3.32 -1.52
CA CYS A 153 18.87 4.42 -0.56
C CYS A 153 18.43 3.83 0.79
N ASP A 154 19.37 3.21 1.52
CA ASP A 154 19.13 2.34 2.67
C ASP A 154 18.32 3.02 3.79
N ASN A 155 18.47 4.34 3.97
CA ASN A 155 17.84 5.12 5.04
C ASN A 155 16.61 5.94 4.62
N LEU A 156 16.18 5.85 3.36
CA LEU A 156 14.98 6.54 2.88
C LEU A 156 13.73 5.89 3.52
N GLU A 157 13.04 6.64 4.38
CA GLU A 157 11.88 6.12 5.12
C GLU A 157 10.55 6.41 4.43
N SER A 158 10.44 7.55 3.77
CA SER A 158 9.26 7.92 2.98
C SER A 158 9.62 8.85 1.83
N ILE A 159 8.82 8.84 0.79
CA ILE A 159 8.93 9.77 -0.34
C ILE A 159 7.55 9.98 -0.96
N ARG A 160 7.25 11.24 -1.27
CA ARG A 160 6.05 11.59 -2.03
C ARG A 160 6.42 11.71 -3.51
N ILE A 161 5.77 10.89 -4.34
CA ILE A 161 5.85 10.97 -5.81
C ILE A 161 4.76 11.91 -6.29
N PRO A 162 5.06 12.93 -7.09
CA PRO A 162 4.07 13.87 -7.62
C PRO A 162 3.02 13.18 -8.50
N GLU A 163 1.77 13.66 -8.46
CA GLU A 163 0.66 13.08 -9.24
C GLU A 163 0.83 13.24 -10.76
N SER A 164 1.69 14.15 -11.21
CA SER A 164 2.10 14.29 -12.61
C SER A 164 2.94 13.12 -13.13
N CYS A 165 3.48 12.29 -12.22
CA CYS A 165 4.35 11.17 -12.56
C CYS A 165 3.52 9.99 -13.10
N VAL A 166 3.73 9.63 -14.36
CA VAL A 166 3.03 8.52 -15.04
C VAL A 166 3.96 7.34 -15.35
N SER A 167 5.19 7.34 -14.84
CA SER A 167 6.15 6.26 -15.07
C SER A 167 6.79 5.79 -13.76
N PHE A 168 6.66 4.50 -13.46
CA PHE A 168 7.25 3.84 -12.31
C PHE A 168 8.18 2.71 -12.79
N PRO A 169 9.45 3.02 -13.10
CA PRO A 169 10.34 2.14 -13.85
C PRO A 169 10.95 1.01 -13.00
N ASP A 170 11.70 0.13 -13.67
CA ASP A 170 12.41 -0.95 -13.02
C ASP A 170 13.41 -0.43 -11.99
N TYR A 171 13.48 -1.12 -10.85
CA TYR A 171 14.42 -0.90 -9.75
C TYR A 171 14.32 0.48 -9.09
N ALA A 172 13.21 1.20 -9.25
CA ALA A 172 13.09 2.59 -8.75
C ALA A 172 13.46 2.73 -7.27
N PHE A 173 13.03 1.79 -6.41
CA PHE A 173 13.30 1.72 -4.97
C PHE A 173 13.96 0.39 -4.55
N PHE A 174 14.70 -0.24 -5.45
CA PHE A 174 15.40 -1.49 -5.17
C PHE A 174 16.29 -1.36 -3.93
N ARG A 175 16.05 -2.23 -2.91
CA ARG A 175 16.79 -2.25 -1.64
C ARG A 175 16.72 -0.94 -0.84
N CYS A 176 15.61 -0.23 -0.90
CA CYS A 176 15.31 0.83 0.06
C CYS A 176 14.84 0.18 1.37
N TYR A 177 15.78 -0.36 2.16
CA TYR A 177 15.49 -1.23 3.30
C TYR A 177 14.57 -0.61 4.34
N LYS A 178 14.60 0.72 4.54
CA LYS A 178 13.79 1.43 5.53
C LYS A 178 12.57 2.13 4.97
N LEU A 179 12.29 1.99 3.67
CA LEU A 179 11.12 2.60 3.05
C LEU A 179 9.84 2.02 3.64
N LYS A 180 9.06 2.85 4.32
CA LYS A 180 7.79 2.50 4.97
C LYS A 180 6.59 2.87 4.13
N GLU A 181 6.67 4.04 3.50
CA GLU A 181 5.56 4.64 2.75
C GLU A 181 6.04 5.25 1.43
N VAL A 182 5.28 5.01 0.39
CA VAL A 182 5.41 5.66 -0.91
C VAL A 182 4.06 5.62 -1.62
N ASN A 183 3.67 6.71 -2.27
CA ASN A 183 2.48 6.70 -3.11
C ASN A 183 2.84 6.26 -4.53
N ILE A 184 1.91 5.54 -5.17
CA ILE A 184 1.93 5.33 -6.61
C ILE A 184 0.91 6.29 -7.21
N PRO A 185 1.34 7.27 -8.04
CA PRO A 185 0.44 8.23 -8.65
C PRO A 185 -0.64 7.58 -9.52
N TYR A 186 -1.82 8.18 -9.55
CA TYR A 186 -2.98 7.63 -10.27
C TYR A 186 -2.73 7.41 -11.77
N GLY A 187 -1.87 8.18 -12.43
CA GLY A 187 -1.56 8.05 -13.85
C GLY A 187 -0.64 6.87 -14.24
N VAL A 188 -0.12 6.10 -13.26
CA VAL A 188 0.87 5.04 -13.50
C VAL A 188 0.22 3.79 -14.10
N PRO A 189 0.61 3.32 -15.31
CA PRO A 189 0.03 2.14 -15.94
C PRO A 189 0.74 0.83 -15.53
N SER A 190 1.94 0.90 -14.99
CA SER A 190 2.71 -0.28 -14.61
C SER A 190 3.72 0.01 -13.51
N ILE A 191 3.93 -0.97 -12.64
CA ILE A 191 5.02 -1.01 -11.67
C ILE A 191 6.15 -1.83 -12.27
N GLY A 192 7.35 -1.27 -12.36
CA GLY A 192 8.51 -1.88 -13.00
C GLY A 192 9.05 -3.13 -12.29
N GLN A 193 9.97 -3.84 -12.96
CA GLN A 193 10.67 -5.00 -12.38
C GLN A 193 11.44 -4.58 -11.14
N ALA A 194 11.36 -5.37 -10.06
CA ALA A 194 12.07 -5.18 -8.81
C ALA A 194 11.95 -3.77 -8.20
N ALA A 195 10.85 -3.05 -8.52
CA ALA A 195 10.66 -1.66 -8.11
C ALA A 195 10.76 -1.47 -6.59
N PHE A 196 10.28 -2.44 -5.80
CA PHE A 196 10.31 -2.47 -4.34
C PHE A 196 11.02 -3.72 -3.78
N TYR A 197 11.93 -4.31 -4.55
CA TYR A 197 12.69 -5.48 -4.12
C TYR A 197 13.46 -5.20 -2.83
N GLU A 198 13.27 -6.04 -1.79
CA GLU A 198 13.87 -5.89 -0.45
C GLU A 198 13.55 -4.56 0.26
N CYS A 199 12.41 -3.93 0.00
CA CYS A 199 11.88 -2.87 0.85
C CYS A 199 11.30 -3.50 2.13
N TYR A 200 12.19 -3.88 3.06
CA TYR A 200 11.81 -4.70 4.24
C TYR A 200 10.81 -4.04 5.16
N GLU A 201 10.83 -2.72 5.25
CA GLU A 201 10.00 -1.92 6.13
C GLU A 201 8.72 -1.39 5.46
N LEU A 202 8.50 -1.69 4.16
CA LEU A 202 7.29 -1.27 3.44
C LEU A 202 6.07 -1.96 4.05
N GLU A 203 5.21 -1.16 4.68
CA GLU A 203 4.06 -1.64 5.43
C GLU A 203 2.76 -1.51 4.64
N HIS A 204 2.62 -0.43 3.89
CA HIS A 204 1.43 -0.09 3.13
C HIS A 204 1.79 0.34 1.72
N LEU A 205 0.99 -0.11 0.77
CA LEU A 205 1.06 0.37 -0.60
C LEU A 205 -0.33 0.32 -1.23
N TYR A 206 -0.84 1.48 -1.60
CA TYR A 206 -2.03 1.57 -2.43
C TYR A 206 -1.63 1.44 -3.91
N ILE A 207 -2.25 0.49 -4.61
CA ILE A 207 -2.07 0.32 -6.06
C ILE A 207 -3.29 0.93 -6.76
N PRO A 208 -3.14 2.05 -7.49
CA PRO A 208 -4.26 2.71 -8.14
C PRO A 208 -4.85 1.86 -9.28
N PRO A 209 -6.15 2.00 -9.59
CA PRO A 209 -6.83 1.21 -10.63
C PRO A 209 -6.37 1.52 -12.07
N THR A 210 -5.43 2.42 -12.25
CA THR A 210 -4.76 2.66 -13.54
C THR A 210 -3.65 1.64 -13.83
N VAL A 211 -3.12 0.96 -12.77
CA VAL A 211 -2.06 -0.04 -12.92
C VAL A 211 -2.62 -1.29 -13.59
N LYS A 212 -2.03 -1.69 -14.72
CA LYS A 212 -2.41 -2.87 -15.52
C LYS A 212 -1.41 -4.01 -15.41
N SER A 213 -0.18 -3.71 -15.00
CA SER A 213 0.86 -4.74 -14.86
C SER A 213 1.82 -4.44 -13.72
N ILE A 214 2.28 -5.52 -13.06
CA ILE A 214 3.27 -5.49 -12.00
C ILE A 214 4.44 -6.36 -12.43
N GLY A 215 5.64 -5.80 -12.42
CA GLY A 215 6.85 -6.41 -12.97
C GLY A 215 7.38 -7.58 -12.13
N LYS A 216 8.33 -8.31 -12.72
CA LYS A 216 9.05 -9.40 -12.06
C LYS A 216 9.68 -8.91 -10.76
N GLN A 217 9.50 -9.68 -9.67
CA GLN A 217 10.12 -9.40 -8.36
C GLN A 217 9.75 -8.03 -7.75
N ALA A 218 8.66 -7.42 -8.19
CA ALA A 218 8.34 -6.04 -7.80
C ALA A 218 8.26 -5.86 -6.29
N PHE A 219 7.74 -6.84 -5.53
CA PHE A 219 7.58 -6.81 -4.07
C PHE A 219 8.33 -7.96 -3.37
N THR A 220 9.27 -8.62 -4.04
CA THR A 220 10.06 -9.68 -3.42
C THR A 220 10.69 -9.19 -2.12
N ARG A 221 10.46 -9.96 -1.04
CA ARG A 221 10.96 -9.69 0.31
C ARG A 221 10.49 -8.39 0.96
N CYS A 222 9.31 -7.89 0.62
CA CYS A 222 8.66 -6.85 1.40
C CYS A 222 8.13 -7.44 2.71
N LYS A 223 9.01 -7.60 3.72
CA LYS A 223 8.77 -8.40 4.93
C LYS A 223 7.75 -7.81 5.91
N LYS A 224 7.37 -6.55 5.73
CA LYS A 224 6.32 -5.91 6.51
C LYS A 224 5.07 -5.61 5.71
N LEU A 225 5.05 -5.87 4.40
CA LEU A 225 3.86 -5.69 3.56
C LEU A 225 2.83 -6.77 3.91
N ARG A 226 1.89 -6.39 4.79
CA ARG A 226 0.89 -7.31 5.35
C ARG A 226 -0.38 -7.34 4.55
N THR A 227 -0.61 -6.31 3.77
CA THR A 227 -1.82 -6.13 2.95
C THR A 227 -1.44 -5.59 1.58
N LEU A 228 -2.11 -6.09 0.57
CA LEU A 228 -1.97 -5.58 -0.78
C LEU A 228 -3.30 -5.74 -1.52
N ASP A 229 -3.99 -4.62 -1.71
CA ASP A 229 -5.19 -4.57 -2.53
C ASP A 229 -4.79 -4.53 -4.00
N LEU A 230 -5.11 -5.61 -4.71
CA LEU A 230 -4.86 -5.72 -6.14
C LEU A 230 -6.10 -5.24 -6.90
N PRO A 231 -6.04 -4.11 -7.60
CA PRO A 231 -7.18 -3.63 -8.37
C PRO A 231 -7.46 -4.56 -9.57
N ASN A 232 -8.73 -4.66 -9.97
CA ASN A 232 -9.17 -5.49 -11.09
C ASN A 232 -8.54 -5.09 -12.44
N SER A 233 -7.97 -3.90 -12.54
CA SER A 233 -7.20 -3.44 -13.70
C SER A 233 -5.89 -4.20 -13.91
N VAL A 234 -5.34 -4.82 -12.85
CA VAL A 234 -4.09 -5.60 -12.96
C VAL A 234 -4.38 -6.93 -13.64
N THR A 235 -3.84 -7.09 -14.84
CA THR A 235 -4.02 -8.29 -15.68
C THR A 235 -2.74 -9.07 -15.88
N LYS A 236 -1.58 -8.52 -15.48
CA LYS A 236 -0.27 -9.15 -15.68
C LYS A 236 0.62 -9.03 -14.46
N PHE A 237 1.22 -10.16 -14.07
CA PHE A 237 2.26 -10.22 -13.04
C PHE A 237 3.53 -10.83 -13.61
N GLY A 238 4.67 -10.32 -13.15
CA GLY A 238 5.96 -10.96 -13.40
C GLY A 238 6.21 -12.14 -12.46
N TRP A 239 7.27 -12.91 -12.71
CA TRP A 239 7.71 -14.00 -11.85
C TRP A 239 8.16 -13.47 -10.48
N TYR A 240 7.87 -14.20 -9.40
CA TYR A 240 8.29 -13.88 -8.04
C TYR A 240 7.80 -12.52 -7.52
N THR A 241 6.70 -11.98 -8.08
CA THR A 241 6.21 -10.64 -7.72
C THR A 241 6.07 -10.47 -6.22
N PHE A 242 5.57 -11.49 -5.49
CA PHE A 242 5.27 -11.45 -4.05
C PHE A 242 6.12 -12.43 -3.24
N GLU A 243 7.23 -12.88 -3.77
CA GLU A 243 8.13 -13.82 -3.10
C GLU A 243 8.53 -13.33 -1.70
N GLU A 244 8.40 -14.20 -0.69
CA GLU A 244 8.69 -13.90 0.71
C GLU A 244 7.94 -12.69 1.33
N CYS A 245 6.78 -12.31 0.77
CA CYS A 245 5.86 -11.39 1.43
C CYS A 245 5.13 -12.08 2.60
N VAL A 246 4.52 -11.28 3.51
CA VAL A 246 3.96 -11.80 4.77
C VAL A 246 2.44 -11.78 4.86
N PHE A 247 1.73 -11.33 3.84
CA PHE A 247 0.27 -11.32 3.85
C PHE A 247 -0.31 -12.74 3.92
N LYS A 248 -1.42 -12.88 4.63
CA LYS A 248 -2.08 -14.17 4.90
C LYS A 248 -3.25 -14.46 3.99
N HIS A 249 -3.88 -13.43 3.48
CA HIS A 249 -5.01 -13.51 2.56
C HIS A 249 -4.67 -12.79 1.26
N LEU A 250 -5.11 -13.34 0.15
CA LEU A 250 -4.97 -12.75 -1.18
C LEU A 250 -6.24 -12.93 -1.98
N THR A 251 -6.82 -11.84 -2.44
CA THR A 251 -7.88 -11.82 -3.44
C THR A 251 -7.26 -11.59 -4.80
N LEU A 252 -7.55 -12.47 -5.74
CA LEU A 252 -7.07 -12.32 -7.11
C LEU A 252 -7.93 -11.29 -7.87
N PRO A 253 -7.33 -10.49 -8.75
CA PRO A 253 -8.10 -9.64 -9.67
C PRO A 253 -9.00 -10.47 -10.60
N SER A 254 -10.22 -9.98 -10.87
CA SER A 254 -11.23 -10.71 -11.66
C SER A 254 -10.83 -10.95 -13.13
N HIS A 255 -10.00 -10.09 -13.71
CA HIS A 255 -9.60 -10.18 -15.10
C HIS A 255 -8.28 -10.93 -15.35
N MET A 256 -7.84 -11.74 -14.40
CA MET A 256 -6.61 -12.52 -14.51
C MET A 256 -6.74 -13.72 -15.44
N LYS A 257 -6.84 -13.49 -16.75
CA LYS A 257 -6.94 -14.57 -17.76
C LYS A 257 -5.60 -15.22 -18.12
N ASP A 258 -4.49 -14.52 -17.94
CA ASP A 258 -3.17 -14.90 -18.46
C ASP A 258 -2.10 -15.13 -17.38
N LEU A 259 -2.47 -15.80 -16.29
CA LEU A 259 -1.46 -16.25 -15.31
C LEU A 259 -0.67 -17.50 -15.79
N LYS A 260 -0.74 -17.85 -17.06
CA LYS A 260 -0.05 -19.03 -17.61
C LYS A 260 1.48 -19.01 -17.40
N ASP A 261 2.05 -17.83 -17.24
CA ASP A 261 3.49 -17.65 -16.95
C ASP A 261 3.80 -17.51 -15.45
N GLY A 262 2.93 -17.84 -14.63
CA GLY A 262 2.48 -17.78 -13.28
C GLY A 262 3.40 -18.00 -12.11
N GLY A 263 4.63 -17.63 -12.07
CA GLY A 263 5.46 -17.65 -10.84
C GLY A 263 5.23 -16.48 -9.86
N CYS A 264 4.14 -15.72 -9.95
CA CYS A 264 3.94 -14.54 -9.09
C CYS A 264 3.77 -14.87 -7.60
N LEU A 265 3.21 -16.05 -7.28
CA LEU A 265 2.98 -16.53 -5.92
C LEU A 265 4.03 -17.55 -5.45
N GLU A 266 5.09 -17.78 -6.20
CA GLU A 266 6.16 -18.67 -5.77
C GLU A 266 6.80 -18.17 -4.47
N MET A 267 7.07 -19.10 -3.55
CA MET A 267 7.68 -18.84 -2.26
C MET A 267 6.85 -17.97 -1.28
N CYS A 268 5.54 -17.78 -1.55
CA CYS A 268 4.61 -17.07 -0.66
C CYS A 268 4.07 -17.99 0.45
N SER A 269 4.93 -18.50 1.31
CA SER A 269 4.58 -19.51 2.33
C SER A 269 3.59 -19.02 3.40
N ASN A 270 3.42 -17.71 3.56
CA ASN A 270 2.55 -17.12 4.59
C ASN A 270 1.07 -17.05 4.17
N ILE A 271 0.76 -17.16 2.88
CA ILE A 271 -0.62 -17.13 2.40
C ILE A 271 -1.36 -18.35 2.92
N SER A 272 -2.39 -18.11 3.72
CA SER A 272 -3.25 -19.16 4.28
C SER A 272 -4.61 -19.25 3.60
N GLU A 273 -5.06 -18.19 2.97
CA GLU A 273 -6.37 -18.10 2.30
C GLU A 273 -6.22 -17.38 0.95
N VAL A 274 -6.94 -17.86 -0.05
CA VAL A 274 -7.01 -17.23 -1.39
C VAL A 274 -8.46 -17.16 -1.83
N THR A 275 -8.90 -15.99 -2.29
CA THR A 275 -10.19 -15.80 -2.94
C THR A 275 -9.99 -15.73 -4.45
N ILE A 276 -10.74 -16.54 -5.18
CA ILE A 276 -10.72 -16.63 -6.63
C ILE A 276 -12.04 -16.08 -7.17
N PRO A 277 -12.03 -14.93 -7.87
CA PRO A 277 -13.20 -14.34 -8.51
C PRO A 277 -13.85 -15.25 -9.54
N ALA A 278 -15.11 -14.96 -9.86
CA ALA A 278 -15.94 -15.80 -10.76
C ALA A 278 -15.39 -15.87 -12.17
N GLU A 279 -14.73 -14.85 -12.65
CA GLU A 279 -14.21 -14.72 -14.01
C GLU A 279 -12.90 -15.49 -14.24
N VAL A 280 -12.28 -16.01 -13.16
CA VAL A 280 -11.02 -16.75 -13.24
C VAL A 280 -11.29 -18.23 -13.58
N GLU A 281 -11.20 -18.58 -14.83
CA GLU A 281 -11.47 -19.94 -15.35
C GLU A 281 -10.30 -20.91 -15.24
N ASP A 282 -9.08 -20.42 -15.36
CA ASP A 282 -7.88 -21.22 -15.25
C ASP A 282 -6.96 -20.63 -14.18
N PHE A 283 -6.39 -21.47 -13.35
CA PHE A 283 -5.54 -21.01 -12.26
C PHE A 283 -4.07 -21.17 -12.64
N PRO A 284 -3.24 -20.16 -12.41
CA PRO A 284 -1.85 -20.20 -12.83
C PRO A 284 -1.02 -21.22 -12.06
N TYR A 285 0.07 -21.64 -12.66
CA TYR A 285 1.17 -22.29 -11.97
C TYR A 285 1.63 -21.42 -10.78
N GLY A 286 1.87 -22.00 -9.62
CA GLY A 286 2.46 -21.27 -8.51
C GLY A 286 1.78 -21.50 -7.16
N LEU A 287 0.53 -21.98 -7.11
CA LEU A 287 -0.07 -22.41 -5.83
C LEU A 287 0.71 -23.56 -5.16
N GLY A 288 1.42 -24.36 -5.96
CA GLY A 288 2.19 -25.50 -5.45
C GLY A 288 3.23 -25.14 -4.39
N THR A 289 3.65 -23.90 -4.32
CA THR A 289 4.63 -23.39 -3.35
C THR A 289 3.99 -22.76 -2.10
N LEU A 290 2.65 -22.58 -2.07
CA LEU A 290 1.93 -22.03 -0.92
C LEU A 290 1.81 -23.05 0.21
N THR A 291 2.89 -23.27 0.92
CA THR A 291 2.95 -24.29 1.99
C THR A 291 2.03 -23.98 3.18
N GLY A 292 1.66 -22.72 3.38
CA GLY A 292 0.75 -22.23 4.41
C GLY A 292 -0.74 -22.29 4.08
N LEU A 293 -1.09 -22.57 2.79
CA LEU A 293 -2.48 -22.50 2.31
C LEU A 293 -3.39 -23.50 3.03
N LYS A 294 -4.54 -23.01 3.50
CA LYS A 294 -5.57 -23.77 4.23
C LYS A 294 -6.94 -23.70 3.56
N ALA A 295 -7.26 -22.57 2.93
CA ALA A 295 -8.57 -22.35 2.32
C ALA A 295 -8.46 -21.67 0.97
N ILE A 296 -9.33 -22.07 0.04
CA ILE A 296 -9.55 -21.41 -1.24
C ILE A 296 -11.04 -21.13 -1.35
N TYR A 297 -11.41 -19.89 -1.59
CA TYR A 297 -12.81 -19.47 -1.79
C TYR A 297 -13.04 -19.25 -3.28
N ILE A 298 -13.98 -19.97 -3.88
CA ILE A 298 -14.32 -19.89 -5.30
C ILE A 298 -15.63 -19.15 -5.47
N MET A 299 -15.56 -17.99 -6.10
CA MET A 299 -16.74 -17.16 -6.38
C MET A 299 -17.47 -17.58 -7.68
N GLY A 300 -16.82 -18.36 -8.52
CA GLY A 300 -17.35 -18.90 -9.78
C GLY A 300 -18.19 -20.17 -9.60
N ASP A 301 -18.72 -20.65 -10.73
CA ASP A 301 -19.58 -21.83 -10.77
C ASP A 301 -18.82 -23.14 -11.04
N PHE A 302 -17.49 -23.09 -11.01
CA PHE A 302 -16.61 -24.27 -11.16
C PHE A 302 -15.26 -24.01 -10.47
N ILE A 303 -14.58 -25.09 -10.12
CA ILE A 303 -13.23 -25.03 -9.58
C ILE A 303 -12.23 -24.97 -10.73
N PRO A 304 -11.36 -23.93 -10.80
CA PRO A 304 -10.39 -23.75 -11.88
C PRO A 304 -9.46 -24.95 -12.06
N THR A 305 -9.22 -25.34 -13.32
CA THR A 305 -8.49 -26.57 -13.67
C THR A 305 -7.04 -26.58 -13.21
N GLY A 306 -6.38 -25.44 -13.15
CA GLY A 306 -4.99 -25.30 -12.69
C GLY A 306 -4.75 -25.78 -11.27
N LEU A 307 -5.78 -25.82 -10.42
CA LEU A 307 -5.70 -26.35 -9.05
C LEU A 307 -5.41 -27.85 -8.99
N LYS A 308 -5.63 -28.63 -10.07
CA LYS A 308 -5.34 -30.08 -10.13
C LYS A 308 -3.89 -30.43 -9.80
N ASN A 309 -2.96 -29.53 -10.05
CA ASN A 309 -1.52 -29.78 -9.91
C ASN A 309 -0.94 -29.45 -8.54
N PHE A 310 -1.77 -29.05 -7.58
CA PHE A 310 -1.31 -28.70 -6.22
C PHE A 310 -0.93 -29.95 -5.41
N SER A 311 0.27 -29.98 -4.83
CA SER A 311 0.80 -31.17 -4.17
C SER A 311 0.24 -31.42 -2.76
N ARG A 312 -0.29 -30.39 -2.09
CA ARG A 312 -0.77 -30.45 -0.69
C ARG A 312 -2.30 -30.41 -0.55
N LYS A 313 -3.02 -30.94 -1.49
CA LYS A 313 -4.49 -30.91 -1.59
C LYS A 313 -5.19 -31.35 -0.30
N ASN A 314 -4.70 -32.36 0.38
CA ASN A 314 -5.30 -32.94 1.60
C ASN A 314 -5.37 -31.95 2.79
N TYR A 315 -4.61 -30.86 2.75
CA TYR A 315 -4.53 -29.85 3.81
C TYR A 315 -5.34 -28.60 3.50
N VAL A 316 -5.93 -28.53 2.31
CA VAL A 316 -6.66 -27.35 1.82
C VAL A 316 -8.13 -27.69 1.62
N THR A 317 -9.00 -26.83 2.14
CA THR A 317 -10.44 -26.91 1.86
C THR A 317 -10.79 -25.87 0.79
N ILE A 318 -11.49 -26.30 -0.25
CA ILE A 318 -12.09 -25.42 -1.25
C ILE A 318 -13.52 -25.14 -0.82
N TYR A 319 -13.85 -23.87 -0.67
CA TYR A 319 -15.21 -23.41 -0.38
C TYR A 319 -15.83 -22.89 -1.67
N VAL A 320 -17.02 -23.37 -1.97
CA VAL A 320 -17.82 -22.99 -3.15
C VAL A 320 -19.22 -22.55 -2.71
N LYS A 321 -19.98 -21.93 -3.60
CA LYS A 321 -21.39 -21.63 -3.38
C LYS A 321 -22.16 -22.92 -3.08
N GLN A 322 -23.28 -22.84 -2.34
CA GLN A 322 -24.07 -24.01 -2.00
C GLN A 322 -24.65 -24.67 -3.25
N SER A 323 -25.23 -23.91 -4.17
CA SER A 323 -25.74 -24.39 -5.45
C SER A 323 -24.71 -25.20 -6.24
N VAL A 324 -23.49 -24.66 -6.34
CA VAL A 324 -22.36 -25.30 -7.03
C VAL A 324 -21.92 -26.58 -6.32
N PHE A 325 -21.91 -26.57 -4.97
CA PHE A 325 -21.60 -27.76 -4.18
C PHE A 325 -22.60 -28.88 -4.43
N GLU A 326 -23.89 -28.59 -4.34
CA GLU A 326 -24.96 -29.55 -4.49
C GLU A 326 -25.02 -30.13 -5.92
N GLU A 327 -24.84 -29.32 -6.92
CA GLU A 327 -24.85 -29.72 -8.33
C GLU A 327 -23.63 -30.56 -8.73
N LYS A 328 -22.42 -30.10 -8.35
CA LYS A 328 -21.15 -30.61 -8.94
C LYS A 328 -20.24 -31.33 -7.95
N TYR A 329 -20.32 -31.03 -6.67
CA TYR A 329 -19.34 -31.47 -5.67
C TYR A 329 -19.97 -32.11 -4.43
N SER A 330 -21.19 -32.60 -4.51
CA SER A 330 -21.96 -33.18 -3.38
C SER A 330 -21.25 -34.32 -2.63
N PHE A 331 -20.28 -35.00 -3.27
CA PHE A 331 -19.43 -35.99 -2.60
C PHE A 331 -18.42 -35.35 -1.63
N GLY A 332 -18.27 -34.02 -1.59
CA GLY A 332 -17.39 -33.29 -0.68
C GLY A 332 -15.91 -33.38 -1.05
N THR A 333 -15.58 -33.85 -2.25
CA THR A 333 -14.20 -33.96 -2.74
C THR A 333 -14.08 -33.63 -4.23
N TRP A 334 -12.94 -33.07 -4.62
CA TRP A 334 -12.55 -32.82 -6.00
C TRP A 334 -11.04 -32.93 -6.17
N GLU A 335 -10.57 -33.83 -7.05
CA GLU A 335 -9.15 -34.05 -7.38
C GLU A 335 -8.23 -34.17 -6.12
N GLY A 336 -8.76 -34.70 -5.03
CA GLY A 336 -8.04 -34.86 -3.77
C GLY A 336 -8.16 -33.70 -2.77
N TYR A 337 -8.87 -32.62 -3.11
CA TYR A 337 -9.26 -31.58 -2.16
C TYR A 337 -10.52 -31.96 -1.40
N ARG A 338 -10.64 -31.44 -0.18
CA ARG A 338 -11.95 -31.34 0.48
C ARG A 338 -12.70 -30.15 -0.13
N VAL A 339 -13.95 -30.37 -0.53
CA VAL A 339 -14.86 -29.32 -1.00
C VAL A 339 -16.00 -29.15 0.00
N ALA A 340 -16.35 -27.92 0.32
CA ALA A 340 -17.40 -27.57 1.28
C ALA A 340 -18.08 -26.26 0.86
N TYR A 341 -19.29 -26.02 1.37
CA TYR A 341 -19.99 -24.74 1.23
C TYR A 341 -20.22 -24.04 2.57
N LYS A 342 -20.02 -24.74 3.69
CA LYS A 342 -20.17 -24.21 5.06
C LYS A 342 -18.84 -23.68 5.53
N ILE A 343 -18.75 -22.36 5.66
CA ILE A 343 -17.52 -21.67 6.08
C ILE A 343 -17.57 -21.50 7.61
N PRO A 344 -16.56 -22.00 8.35
CA PRO A 344 -16.55 -21.91 9.81
C PRO A 344 -16.15 -20.51 10.28
N VAL A 345 -16.81 -20.04 11.33
CA VAL A 345 -16.39 -18.90 12.14
C VAL A 345 -16.45 -19.27 13.61
N THR A 346 -15.31 -19.23 14.29
CA THR A 346 -15.24 -19.50 15.73
C THR A 346 -15.31 -18.17 16.48
N VAL A 347 -16.34 -18.00 17.28
CA VAL A 347 -16.55 -16.84 18.14
C VAL A 347 -15.71 -17.05 19.40
N THR A 348 -14.82 -16.14 19.73
CA THR A 348 -13.94 -16.24 20.92
C THR A 348 -14.48 -15.47 22.12
N HIS A 349 -15.33 -14.48 21.90
CA HIS A 349 -16.05 -13.67 22.88
C HIS A 349 -17.53 -13.66 22.50
N ARG A 350 -18.42 -13.17 23.37
CA ARG A 350 -19.86 -13.10 23.04
C ARG A 350 -20.09 -12.35 21.73
N TYR A 351 -19.33 -11.30 21.49
CA TYR A 351 -19.39 -10.50 20.27
C TYR A 351 -18.05 -10.48 19.56
N GLN A 352 -18.10 -10.55 18.25
CA GLN A 352 -16.92 -10.52 17.39
C GLN A 352 -17.24 -9.84 16.07
N THR A 353 -16.34 -9.05 15.56
CA THR A 353 -16.48 -8.53 14.20
C THR A 353 -15.99 -9.53 13.16
N LEU A 354 -16.65 -9.53 12.01
CA LEU A 354 -16.28 -10.32 10.83
C LEU A 354 -16.42 -9.45 9.59
N CYS A 355 -15.52 -9.67 8.61
CA CYS A 355 -15.60 -9.13 7.27
C CYS A 355 -15.07 -10.18 6.29
N ARG A 356 -15.58 -10.16 5.07
CA ARG A 356 -15.07 -10.95 3.93
C ARG A 356 -15.08 -10.09 2.67
N ASP A 357 -14.24 -10.47 1.73
CA ASP A 357 -14.16 -9.89 0.39
C ASP A 357 -15.20 -10.49 -0.59
N PHE A 358 -16.10 -11.30 -0.08
CA PHE A 358 -17.23 -11.89 -0.80
C PHE A 358 -18.52 -11.79 0.01
N ASP A 359 -19.65 -11.94 -0.66
CA ASP A 359 -20.96 -11.93 -0.03
C ASP A 359 -21.08 -13.05 1.02
N MET A 360 -21.56 -12.70 2.22
CA MET A 360 -21.77 -13.67 3.32
C MET A 360 -23.26 -13.89 3.51
N ASP A 361 -23.68 -15.15 3.51
CA ASP A 361 -25.07 -15.54 3.74
C ASP A 361 -25.21 -16.32 5.07
N PHE A 362 -25.96 -15.75 6.01
CA PHE A 362 -26.30 -16.28 7.32
C PHE A 362 -27.78 -16.68 7.42
N SER A 363 -28.54 -16.72 6.33
CA SER A 363 -29.99 -16.95 6.32
C SER A 363 -30.38 -18.37 6.71
N ASP A 364 -29.48 -19.35 6.59
CA ASP A 364 -29.75 -20.75 6.90
C ASP A 364 -29.52 -21.03 8.39
N GLU A 365 -30.63 -21.00 9.16
CA GLU A 365 -30.60 -21.25 10.61
C GLU A 365 -30.08 -22.66 10.99
N THR A 366 -30.15 -23.62 10.08
CA THR A 366 -29.64 -24.98 10.34
C THR A 366 -28.14 -25.05 10.45
N ILE A 367 -27.44 -24.12 9.79
CA ILE A 367 -25.97 -24.02 9.82
C ILE A 367 -25.47 -22.91 10.74
N THR A 368 -26.23 -21.82 10.89
CA THR A 368 -25.85 -20.73 11.81
C THR A 368 -26.09 -21.11 13.27
N LYS A 369 -26.99 -22.05 13.57
CA LYS A 369 -27.23 -22.61 14.90
C LYS A 369 -27.49 -21.57 15.99
N GLY A 370 -28.25 -20.52 15.68
CA GLY A 370 -28.56 -19.44 16.61
C GLY A 370 -27.48 -18.36 16.75
N CYS A 371 -26.45 -18.37 15.90
CA CYS A 371 -25.60 -17.21 15.70
C CYS A 371 -26.45 -16.04 15.20
N LYS A 372 -26.30 -14.88 15.80
CA LYS A 372 -26.97 -13.66 15.34
C LYS A 372 -25.93 -12.73 14.72
N VAL A 373 -26.35 -12.04 13.67
CA VAL A 373 -25.47 -11.14 12.91
C VAL A 373 -26.11 -9.77 12.79
N TYR A 374 -25.31 -8.73 12.97
CA TYR A 374 -25.79 -7.36 13.01
C TYR A 374 -24.89 -6.43 12.20
N LEU A 375 -25.50 -5.37 11.66
CA LEU A 375 -24.82 -4.16 11.23
C LEU A 375 -24.73 -3.16 12.39
N ALA A 376 -23.73 -2.32 12.42
CA ALA A 376 -23.68 -1.14 13.27
C ALA A 376 -24.41 0.00 12.56
N SER A 377 -25.67 0.22 12.88
CA SER A 377 -26.57 1.12 12.15
C SER A 377 -26.58 2.56 12.67
N GLY A 378 -25.93 2.83 13.81
CA GLY A 378 -25.91 4.16 14.39
C GLY A 378 -25.24 4.21 15.75
N ILE A 379 -25.33 5.38 16.39
CA ILE A 379 -24.95 5.64 17.78
C ILE A 379 -26.18 6.22 18.48
N ASN A 380 -26.48 5.77 19.69
CA ASN A 380 -27.61 6.28 20.45
C ASN A 380 -27.45 7.77 20.82
N GLU A 381 -28.55 8.44 21.19
CA GLU A 381 -28.58 9.88 21.51
C GLU A 381 -27.63 10.26 22.67
N SER A 382 -27.39 9.35 23.60
CA SER A 382 -26.47 9.58 24.72
C SER A 382 -24.99 9.40 24.35
N HIS A 383 -24.70 8.97 23.12
CA HIS A 383 -23.35 8.68 22.61
C HIS A 383 -22.58 7.65 23.44
N THR A 384 -23.28 6.68 24.01
CA THR A 384 -22.70 5.63 24.85
C THR A 384 -22.72 4.25 24.21
N ASN A 385 -23.65 4.02 23.27
CA ASN A 385 -23.85 2.70 22.68
C ASN A 385 -24.00 2.76 21.15
N VAL A 386 -23.52 1.70 20.51
CA VAL A 386 -23.75 1.43 19.08
C VAL A 386 -25.15 0.86 18.92
N THR A 387 -25.94 1.44 18.05
CA THR A 387 -27.21 0.88 17.61
C THR A 387 -26.93 -0.23 16.60
N VAL A 388 -27.58 -1.37 16.74
CA VAL A 388 -27.37 -2.51 15.84
C VAL A 388 -28.66 -2.95 15.19
N SER A 389 -28.57 -3.34 13.91
CA SER A 389 -29.69 -3.87 13.14
C SER A 389 -29.38 -5.31 12.71
N PRO A 390 -30.30 -6.28 12.98
CA PRO A 390 -30.06 -7.67 12.57
C PRO A 390 -30.01 -7.79 11.04
N ILE A 391 -29.13 -8.64 10.57
CA ILE A 391 -28.96 -8.92 9.14
C ILE A 391 -28.66 -10.40 8.94
N THR A 392 -29.12 -10.96 7.83
CA THR A 392 -28.88 -12.37 7.47
C THR A 392 -28.04 -12.50 6.18
N TYR A 393 -27.92 -11.42 5.41
CA TYR A 393 -27.12 -11.39 4.18
C TYR A 393 -26.28 -10.13 4.15
N VAL A 394 -24.98 -10.29 3.97
CA VAL A 394 -23.99 -9.20 3.96
C VAL A 394 -23.38 -9.14 2.58
N PRO A 395 -23.69 -8.12 1.76
CA PRO A 395 -23.07 -7.99 0.46
C PRO A 395 -21.58 -7.71 0.61
N SER A 396 -20.79 -8.34 -0.24
CA SER A 396 -19.44 -7.85 -0.50
C SER A 396 -19.56 -6.45 -1.10
N ARG A 397 -18.57 -5.65 -0.85
CA ARG A 397 -18.44 -4.46 -1.64
C ARG A 397 -18.25 -4.88 -3.11
N GLU A 398 -19.13 -4.46 -4.01
CA GLU A 398 -18.70 -4.18 -5.36
C GLU A 398 -17.57 -3.19 -5.22
N ARG A 399 -16.35 -3.58 -5.61
CA ARG A 399 -15.24 -2.64 -5.72
C ARG A 399 -15.79 -1.50 -6.55
N ALA A 400 -15.92 -0.32 -5.93
CA ALA A 400 -16.53 0.83 -6.56
C ALA A 400 -15.88 0.99 -7.92
N ASN A 401 -16.71 0.94 -8.95
CA ASN A 401 -16.28 1.00 -10.33
C ASN A 401 -15.30 2.14 -10.51
N GLU A 402 -14.16 1.80 -10.91
CA GLU A 402 -13.10 2.28 -11.81
C GLU A 402 -13.00 3.78 -12.13
N GLU A 403 -13.95 4.64 -11.76
CA GLU A 403 -13.89 6.06 -12.01
C GLU A 403 -13.86 6.85 -10.70
N GLY A 404 -12.65 7.09 -10.20
CA GLY A 404 -12.39 8.28 -9.40
C GLY A 404 -12.62 8.21 -7.89
N TYR A 405 -12.88 7.05 -7.27
CA TYR A 405 -12.98 6.94 -5.82
C TYR A 405 -11.70 6.37 -5.20
N THR A 406 -10.78 7.26 -4.92
CA THR A 406 -9.66 6.99 -4.02
C THR A 406 -10.18 6.88 -2.59
N GLY A 407 -10.07 5.69 -1.98
CA GLY A 407 -10.16 5.57 -0.53
C GLY A 407 -11.51 5.21 0.08
N MET A 408 -12.54 4.81 -0.66
CA MET A 408 -13.77 4.31 -0.03
C MET A 408 -13.53 2.98 0.67
N GLU A 409 -13.63 2.99 1.97
CA GLU A 409 -13.58 1.83 2.83
C GLU A 409 -14.83 0.97 2.65
N SER A 410 -14.65 -0.36 2.69
CA SER A 410 -15.76 -1.31 2.57
C SER A 410 -16.59 -1.35 3.84
N TYR A 411 -17.78 -0.79 3.85
CA TYR A 411 -18.73 -0.90 4.96
C TYR A 411 -19.49 -2.24 4.92
N ASN A 412 -18.75 -3.35 4.83
CA ASN A 412 -19.28 -4.71 4.80
C ASN A 412 -18.91 -5.52 6.05
N GLY A 413 -18.43 -4.86 7.09
CA GLY A 413 -18.18 -5.47 8.38
C GLY A 413 -19.48 -5.77 9.12
N VAL A 414 -19.49 -6.87 9.88
CA VAL A 414 -20.62 -7.26 10.74
C VAL A 414 -20.17 -7.60 12.15
N ILE A 415 -21.11 -7.53 13.08
CA ILE A 415 -20.98 -8.05 14.44
C ILE A 415 -21.65 -9.40 14.48
N ILE A 416 -20.92 -10.41 14.97
CA ILE A 416 -21.47 -11.74 15.23
C ILE A 416 -21.67 -11.89 16.72
N GLU A 417 -22.88 -12.26 17.16
CA GLU A 417 -23.20 -12.68 18.52
C GLU A 417 -23.28 -14.20 18.58
N GLY A 418 -22.56 -14.79 19.52
CA GLY A 418 -22.58 -16.23 19.73
C GLY A 418 -21.98 -16.63 21.07
N ASN A 419 -22.11 -17.90 21.43
CA ASN A 419 -21.49 -18.44 22.63
C ASN A 419 -19.95 -18.47 22.46
N PRO A 420 -19.17 -18.01 23.45
CA PRO A 420 -17.72 -18.06 23.38
C PRO A 420 -17.19 -19.47 23.08
N TYR A 421 -16.13 -19.54 22.29
CA TYR A 421 -15.46 -20.78 21.86
C TYR A 421 -16.35 -21.74 21.06
N THR A 422 -17.46 -21.25 20.48
CA THR A 422 -18.35 -22.02 19.62
C THR A 422 -18.07 -21.71 18.16
N THR A 423 -18.07 -22.75 17.31
CA THR A 423 -17.93 -22.60 15.86
C THR A 423 -19.31 -22.60 15.22
N TYR A 424 -19.61 -21.53 14.54
CA TYR A 424 -20.79 -21.34 13.69
C TYR A 424 -20.38 -21.41 12.22
N TYR A 425 -21.39 -21.43 11.33
CA TYR A 425 -21.13 -21.54 9.89
C TYR A 425 -21.98 -20.52 9.13
N TYR A 426 -21.47 -20.08 8.01
CA TYR A 426 -22.16 -19.26 7.02
C TYR A 426 -21.80 -19.76 5.62
N LYS A 427 -22.43 -19.21 4.59
CA LYS A 427 -22.21 -19.59 3.18
C LYS A 427 -21.64 -18.41 2.39
N ILE A 428 -21.06 -18.70 1.23
CA ILE A 428 -20.86 -17.69 0.18
C ILE A 428 -22.25 -17.29 -0.30
N GLY A 429 -22.56 -15.99 -0.30
CA GLY A 429 -23.82 -15.46 -0.79
C GLY A 429 -23.94 -15.66 -2.30
N GLU A 430 -25.13 -15.99 -2.75
CA GLU A 430 -25.47 -16.17 -4.15
C GLU A 430 -26.40 -15.01 -4.56
N ARG A 431 -25.85 -13.96 -5.17
CA ARG A 431 -26.61 -12.83 -5.67
C ARG A 431 -27.18 -13.13 -7.05
N ASP A 432 -28.45 -12.89 -7.25
CA ASP A 432 -29.05 -12.77 -8.57
C ASP A 432 -29.04 -11.30 -9.01
N TYR A 433 -28.00 -10.91 -9.72
CA TYR A 433 -27.86 -9.54 -10.26
C TYR A 433 -28.92 -9.18 -11.30
N SER A 434 -29.71 -10.17 -11.80
CA SER A 434 -30.77 -9.93 -12.77
C SER A 434 -32.03 -9.30 -12.17
N MET A 435 -32.20 -9.35 -10.84
CA MET A 435 -33.40 -8.91 -10.12
C MET A 435 -33.36 -7.43 -9.67
N GLY A 436 -32.31 -6.69 -10.02
CA GLY A 436 -32.14 -5.31 -9.61
C GLY A 436 -31.81 -5.15 -8.12
N ASP A 437 -31.19 -4.04 -7.77
CA ASP A 437 -30.65 -3.72 -6.43
C ASP A 437 -31.69 -3.65 -5.28
N GLU A 438 -32.97 -3.96 -5.53
CA GLU A 438 -34.04 -3.75 -4.55
C GLU A 438 -34.07 -4.73 -3.37
N GLN A 439 -33.39 -5.87 -3.45
CA GLN A 439 -33.42 -6.88 -2.36
C GLN A 439 -32.38 -6.65 -1.26
N ILE A 440 -31.41 -5.77 -1.42
CA ILE A 440 -30.34 -5.52 -0.44
C ILE A 440 -30.05 -4.02 -0.27
N LYS A 441 -31.00 -3.17 -0.57
CA LYS A 441 -30.90 -1.79 -0.07
C LYS A 441 -31.07 -1.89 1.45
N LEU A 442 -29.96 -1.63 2.19
CA LEU A 442 -30.12 -0.92 3.43
C LEU A 442 -31.12 0.18 3.11
N SER A 443 -32.27 0.26 3.82
CA SER A 443 -33.20 1.38 3.63
C SER A 443 -32.39 2.66 3.60
N ASP A 444 -32.80 3.68 2.83
CA ASP A 444 -32.05 4.94 2.70
C ASP A 444 -31.62 5.55 4.04
N ASP A 445 -32.21 5.08 5.15
CA ASP A 445 -31.94 5.46 6.53
C ASP A 445 -30.95 4.52 7.26
N GLN A 446 -30.54 3.38 6.68
CA GLN A 446 -29.63 2.43 7.32
C GLN A 446 -28.21 2.63 6.79
N VAL A 447 -27.32 3.05 7.68
CA VAL A 447 -25.89 3.17 7.43
C VAL A 447 -25.18 2.05 8.20
N ASN A 448 -24.27 1.35 7.56
CA ASN A 448 -23.36 0.47 8.29
C ASN A 448 -22.09 1.24 8.65
N LEU A 449 -21.85 1.44 9.94
CA LEU A 449 -20.66 2.13 10.46
C LEU A 449 -19.43 1.21 10.57
N LEU A 450 -19.59 -0.09 10.27
CA LEU A 450 -18.51 -1.06 10.35
C LEU A 450 -17.75 -1.14 9.02
N VAL A 451 -16.51 -0.71 9.05
CA VAL A 451 -15.57 -0.84 7.95
C VAL A 451 -14.91 -2.20 8.03
N GLY A 452 -14.99 -2.97 6.95
CA GLY A 452 -14.37 -4.29 6.86
C GLY A 452 -12.86 -4.21 6.62
N ALA A 453 -12.14 -5.14 7.24
CA ALA A 453 -10.75 -5.43 6.93
C ALA A 453 -10.69 -6.85 6.34
N ASP A 454 -10.89 -6.96 5.04
CA ASP A 454 -10.76 -8.20 4.27
C ASP A 454 -9.30 -8.67 4.18
N GLN A 455 -8.38 -7.78 4.49
CA GLN A 455 -6.96 -8.05 4.68
C GLN A 455 -6.49 -7.45 6.02
N GLU A 456 -5.24 -7.70 6.47
CA GLU A 456 -4.67 -6.94 7.58
C GLU A 456 -4.59 -5.47 7.15
N LYS A 457 -5.33 -4.60 7.82
CA LYS A 457 -5.46 -3.19 7.45
C LYS A 457 -4.84 -2.29 8.49
N TRP A 458 -4.02 -1.34 8.04
CA TRP A 458 -3.61 -0.22 8.87
C TRP A 458 -4.76 0.73 9.06
N VAL A 459 -5.02 1.11 10.28
CA VAL A 459 -6.05 2.08 10.61
C VAL A 459 -5.44 3.22 11.42
N THR A 460 -5.84 4.43 11.06
CA THR A 460 -5.48 5.65 11.77
C THR A 460 -6.48 5.93 12.88
N THR A 461 -6.04 6.62 13.92
CA THR A 461 -6.92 7.05 15.04
C THR A 461 -8.00 7.99 14.57
N GLU A 462 -7.66 8.84 13.61
CA GLU A 462 -8.51 9.86 13.00
C GLU A 462 -8.30 9.85 11.50
N MET A 463 -9.35 10.13 10.74
CA MET A 463 -9.32 10.28 9.29
C MET A 463 -10.22 11.42 8.88
N GLU A 464 -9.76 12.22 7.96
CA GLU A 464 -10.56 13.27 7.31
C GLU A 464 -11.05 12.76 5.96
N ASP A 465 -12.32 12.97 5.64
CA ASP A 465 -12.86 12.64 4.33
C ASP A 465 -12.67 13.80 3.33
N ASP A 466 -13.05 13.57 2.07
CA ASP A 466 -12.91 14.55 0.99
C ASP A 466 -13.76 15.81 1.20
N PHE A 467 -14.67 15.83 2.18
CA PHE A 467 -15.51 16.96 2.55
C PHE A 467 -15.01 17.71 3.80
N GLY A 468 -13.91 17.23 4.42
CA GLY A 468 -13.31 17.81 5.62
C GLY A 468 -13.96 17.36 6.92
N ASP A 469 -14.79 16.32 6.91
CA ASP A 469 -15.33 15.70 8.12
C ASP A 469 -14.32 14.74 8.73
N THR A 470 -14.01 14.94 10.02
CA THR A 470 -13.12 14.04 10.79
C THR A 470 -13.91 12.86 11.34
N TYR A 471 -13.34 11.67 11.20
CA TYR A 471 -13.87 10.41 11.74
C TYR A 471 -12.94 9.82 12.77
N LEU A 472 -13.51 9.28 13.85
CA LEU A 472 -12.79 8.57 14.90
C LEU A 472 -12.91 7.05 14.70
N THR A 473 -11.80 6.34 14.93
CA THR A 473 -11.74 4.89 14.75
C THR A 473 -11.88 4.14 16.08
N TYR A 474 -12.74 3.12 16.09
CA TYR A 474 -12.98 2.23 17.23
C TYR A 474 -12.82 0.78 16.83
N GLY A 475 -12.07 0.02 17.62
CA GLY A 475 -11.94 -1.44 17.45
C GLY A 475 -12.70 -2.21 18.54
N MET A 476 -13.17 -3.40 18.20
CA MET A 476 -13.82 -4.28 19.18
C MET A 476 -12.79 -4.93 20.11
N TYR A 477 -13.02 -4.81 21.42
CA TYR A 477 -12.21 -5.44 22.46
C TYR A 477 -13.09 -5.89 23.61
N ASN A 478 -13.11 -7.17 23.93
CA ASN A 478 -13.89 -7.76 25.00
C ASN A 478 -15.35 -7.28 25.03
N ASP A 479 -16.06 -7.47 23.92
CA ASP A 479 -17.48 -7.13 23.74
C ASP A 479 -17.82 -5.63 23.73
N TRP A 480 -16.83 -4.74 23.66
CA TRP A 480 -16.99 -3.28 23.58
C TRP A 480 -16.18 -2.71 22.42
N PHE A 481 -16.69 -1.63 21.84
CA PHE A 481 -15.90 -0.83 20.90
C PHE A 481 -15.11 0.23 21.67
N ARG A 482 -13.79 0.21 21.51
CA ARG A 482 -12.86 1.15 22.13
C ARG A 482 -12.20 2.03 21.10
N ARG A 483 -12.12 3.33 21.39
CA ARG A 483 -11.41 4.28 20.53
C ARG A 483 -9.93 3.91 20.45
N TYR A 484 -9.40 3.89 19.24
CA TYR A 484 -7.96 3.80 19.04
C TYR A 484 -7.27 5.07 19.55
N VAL A 485 -6.17 4.90 20.25
CA VAL A 485 -5.33 6.01 20.79
C VAL A 485 -3.97 6.08 20.09
N SER A 486 -3.72 5.18 19.18
CA SER A 486 -2.57 5.14 18.28
C SER A 486 -2.95 4.35 17.05
N ASP A 487 -2.38 4.72 15.92
CA ASP A 487 -2.53 3.98 14.69
C ASP A 487 -2.03 2.54 14.83
N GLY A 488 -2.60 1.63 14.08
CA GLY A 488 -2.24 0.22 14.20
C GLY A 488 -2.93 -0.67 13.17
N TYR A 489 -2.59 -1.96 13.22
CA TYR A 489 -3.18 -2.96 12.32
C TYR A 489 -4.43 -3.60 12.90
N ILE A 490 -5.43 -3.78 12.04
CA ILE A 490 -6.55 -4.70 12.25
C ILE A 490 -6.29 -5.96 11.45
N ASN A 491 -6.45 -7.13 12.10
CA ASN A 491 -6.31 -8.41 11.43
C ASN A 491 -7.38 -8.56 10.33
N TYR A 492 -7.02 -9.27 9.26
CA TYR A 492 -7.96 -9.65 8.20
C TYR A 492 -9.18 -10.39 8.76
N ASN A 493 -10.30 -10.33 8.05
CA ASN A 493 -11.61 -10.86 8.46
C ASN A 493 -12.19 -10.21 9.73
N LYS A 494 -11.78 -9.02 10.08
CA LYS A 494 -12.30 -8.20 11.17
C LYS A 494 -12.94 -6.92 10.63
N ALA A 495 -13.65 -6.21 11.47
CA ALA A 495 -14.18 -4.91 11.16
C ALA A 495 -13.98 -3.95 12.34
N TYR A 496 -13.99 -2.65 12.04
CA TYR A 496 -13.86 -1.58 13.00
C TYR A 496 -14.90 -0.49 12.71
N LEU A 497 -15.26 0.30 13.73
CA LEU A 497 -16.19 1.41 13.57
C LEU A 497 -15.46 2.66 13.12
N ARG A 498 -16.08 3.39 12.22
CA ARG A 498 -15.77 4.78 11.89
C ARG A 498 -16.96 5.66 12.22
N ILE A 499 -16.73 6.63 13.07
CA ILE A 499 -17.79 7.48 13.61
C ILE A 499 -17.36 8.93 13.44
N PRO A 500 -18.23 9.80 12.85
CA PRO A 500 -17.93 11.23 12.76
C PRO A 500 -17.62 11.82 14.13
N GLU A 501 -16.56 12.61 14.25
CA GLU A 501 -16.10 13.21 15.51
C GLU A 501 -17.19 14.00 16.21
N ARG A 502 -18.02 14.73 15.45
CA ARG A 502 -19.19 15.47 15.96
C ARG A 502 -20.16 14.60 16.77
N VAL A 503 -20.23 13.29 16.44
CA VAL A 503 -21.12 12.31 17.11
C VAL A 503 -20.41 11.61 18.26
N ALA A 504 -19.11 11.37 18.14
CA ALA A 504 -18.34 10.51 19.04
C ALA A 504 -17.32 11.24 19.90
N SER A 505 -17.26 12.57 19.88
CA SER A 505 -16.17 13.38 20.44
C SER A 505 -15.88 13.15 21.94
N LYS A 506 -16.81 12.56 22.69
CA LYS A 506 -16.66 12.31 24.14
C LYS A 506 -16.61 10.83 24.52
N ALA A 507 -16.93 9.92 23.61
CA ALA A 507 -16.99 8.49 23.90
C ALA A 507 -15.61 7.85 23.78
N LYS A 508 -15.09 7.31 24.87
CA LYS A 508 -13.88 6.47 24.87
C LYS A 508 -14.19 5.02 24.56
N GLU A 509 -15.38 4.57 24.95
CA GLU A 509 -15.88 3.22 24.78
C GLU A 509 -17.37 3.29 24.41
N LEU A 510 -17.81 2.39 23.53
CA LEU A 510 -19.18 2.28 23.08
C LEU A 510 -19.67 0.84 23.36
N GLY A 511 -20.74 0.72 24.10
CA GLY A 511 -21.48 -0.53 24.27
C GLY A 511 -22.47 -0.77 23.12
N PHE A 512 -23.45 -1.63 23.37
CA PHE A 512 -24.51 -1.93 22.43
C PHE A 512 -25.88 -1.57 23.02
N GLU A 513 -26.75 -0.97 22.23
CA GLU A 513 -28.07 -0.59 22.67
C GLU A 513 -29.04 -1.78 22.63
N GLY A 514 -29.93 -1.88 23.64
CA GLY A 514 -30.99 -2.91 23.69
C GLY A 514 -30.52 -4.27 24.21
N TRP A 515 -29.35 -4.39 24.75
CA TRP A 515 -28.89 -5.60 25.42
C TRP A 515 -29.12 -5.52 26.92
N GLU A 516 -30.03 -6.35 27.39
CA GLU A 516 -30.19 -6.57 28.83
C GLU A 516 -28.88 -7.18 29.37
N ASP A 517 -28.25 -6.48 30.29
CA ASP A 517 -27.11 -6.97 31.05
C ASP A 517 -27.55 -8.12 31.94
N THR A 518 -27.47 -9.35 31.45
CA THR A 518 -27.83 -10.55 32.23
C THR A 518 -26.73 -10.99 33.19
N GLY A 519 -25.85 -10.08 33.59
CA GLY A 519 -24.89 -10.42 34.63
C GLY A 519 -23.72 -9.45 34.75
N THR A 520 -23.75 -8.68 35.81
CA THR A 520 -22.65 -7.93 36.42
C THR A 520 -21.94 -6.95 35.49
N ALA A 521 -22.59 -5.81 35.26
CA ALA A 521 -21.85 -4.56 35.04
C ALA A 521 -21.07 -4.28 36.31
N THR A 522 -19.83 -4.71 36.36
CA THR A 522 -18.88 -4.06 37.24
C THR A 522 -18.71 -2.64 36.71
N SER A 523 -19.32 -1.69 37.42
CA SER A 523 -19.01 -0.27 37.28
C SER A 523 -17.54 -0.12 36.94
N VAL A 524 -17.21 0.71 35.94
CA VAL A 524 -15.85 1.15 35.66
C VAL A 524 -15.40 1.98 36.86
N GLY A 525 -15.05 1.29 37.95
CA GLY A 525 -14.25 1.82 39.01
C GLY A 525 -12.81 1.71 38.54
N ASN A 526 -12.14 2.84 38.54
CA ASN A 526 -10.68 3.01 38.43
C ASN A 526 -9.94 1.90 37.64
N ILE A 527 -9.39 2.29 36.53
CA ILE A 527 -8.41 1.50 35.77
C ILE A 527 -7.21 1.21 36.69
N GLY A 528 -7.33 0.18 37.51
CA GLY A 528 -6.35 -0.22 38.51
C GLY A 528 -5.73 -1.60 38.32
N THR A 529 -6.11 -2.34 37.28
CA THR A 529 -5.47 -3.65 37.02
C THR A 529 -5.29 -3.84 35.52
N ILE A 530 -4.08 -3.59 35.05
CA ILE A 530 -3.60 -3.95 33.73
C ILE A 530 -3.40 -5.48 33.71
N PRO A 531 -3.91 -6.21 32.68
CA PRO A 531 -3.69 -7.64 32.56
C PRO A 531 -2.20 -7.99 32.56
N ALA A 532 -1.83 -9.10 33.18
CA ALA A 532 -0.48 -9.55 33.53
C ALA A 532 0.48 -9.89 32.36
N PHE A 533 0.24 -9.42 31.15
CA PHE A 533 1.04 -9.76 29.97
C PHE A 533 1.63 -8.57 29.21
N HIS A 534 1.67 -7.37 29.77
CA HIS A 534 2.35 -6.25 29.12
C HIS A 534 3.75 -6.05 29.69
N GLN A 535 4.75 -6.23 28.84
CA GLN A 535 6.10 -5.82 29.18
C GLN A 535 6.22 -4.31 28.99
N PHE A 536 6.53 -3.59 30.05
CA PHE A 536 6.76 -2.15 30.02
C PHE A 536 8.25 -1.84 29.81
N TYR A 537 8.52 -0.74 29.13
CA TYR A 537 9.86 -0.24 28.92
C TYR A 537 9.93 1.21 29.41
N ASP A 538 11.03 1.58 30.04
CA ASP A 538 11.30 2.99 30.35
C ASP A 538 11.62 3.78 29.06
N LEU A 539 11.74 5.10 29.18
CA LEU A 539 12.04 5.97 28.04
C LEU A 539 13.43 5.71 27.39
N ASN A 540 14.28 4.89 28.04
CA ASN A 540 15.57 4.45 27.52
C ASN A 540 15.50 3.03 26.92
N GLY A 541 14.29 2.45 26.79
CA GLY A 541 14.08 1.13 26.21
C GLY A 541 14.43 -0.04 27.11
N ARG A 542 14.56 0.13 28.43
CA ARG A 542 14.83 -0.95 29.39
C ARG A 542 13.52 -1.55 29.87
N ALA A 543 13.45 -2.88 29.88
CA ALA A 543 12.28 -3.61 30.35
C ALA A 543 12.06 -3.40 31.87
N VAL A 544 10.82 -3.10 32.25
CA VAL A 544 10.41 -2.85 33.64
C VAL A 544 9.33 -3.85 34.02
N GLN A 545 9.57 -4.64 35.06
CA GLN A 545 8.62 -5.67 35.51
C GLN A 545 7.44 -5.09 36.30
N GLN A 546 7.63 -4.01 37.04
CA GLN A 546 6.57 -3.30 37.72
C GLN A 546 6.78 -1.79 37.57
N PRO A 547 5.96 -1.11 36.74
CA PRO A 547 6.09 0.33 36.58
C PRO A 547 5.70 1.07 37.86
N SER A 548 6.58 1.96 38.30
CA SER A 548 6.32 2.91 39.39
C SER A 548 5.91 4.27 38.78
N LYS A 549 5.73 5.30 39.60
CA LYS A 549 5.37 6.64 39.10
C LYS A 549 6.36 7.11 38.03
N GLY A 550 5.86 7.30 36.80
CA GLY A 550 6.69 7.68 35.64
C GLY A 550 5.98 7.44 34.29
N ILE A 551 6.74 7.61 33.21
CA ILE A 551 6.27 7.37 31.86
C ILE A 551 6.97 6.11 31.32
N TYR A 552 6.18 5.17 30.80
CA TYR A 552 6.64 3.89 30.27
C TYR A 552 6.05 3.64 28.88
N ILE A 553 6.69 2.76 28.11
CA ILE A 553 6.23 2.32 26.81
C ILE A 553 5.94 0.82 26.88
N SER A 554 4.79 0.41 26.38
CA SER A 554 4.46 -1.00 26.17
C SER A 554 3.72 -1.14 24.83
N ASN A 555 4.19 -2.05 23.99
CA ASN A 555 3.68 -2.25 22.64
C ASN A 555 3.59 -0.93 21.83
N GLY A 556 4.62 -0.09 21.92
CA GLY A 556 4.69 1.18 21.24
C GLY A 556 3.82 2.30 21.85
N ARG A 557 3.11 2.04 22.96
CA ARG A 557 2.24 3.00 23.65
C ARG A 557 2.91 3.60 24.87
N LYS A 558 2.60 4.87 25.11
CA LYS A 558 3.06 5.61 26.27
C LYS A 558 2.05 5.48 27.42
N PHE A 559 2.52 5.02 28.56
CA PHE A 559 1.74 4.92 29.80
C PHE A 559 2.35 5.85 30.86
N SER A 560 1.53 6.50 31.65
CA SER A 560 1.95 7.28 32.83
C SER A 560 1.33 6.65 34.07
N PHE A 561 2.15 6.29 35.04
CA PHE A 561 1.76 5.74 36.31
C PHE A 561 1.96 6.76 37.42
#